data_a5359e4561ff7695746e6f50dabfe164
#
_entry.id   a5359e4561ff7695746e6f50dabfe164
#
_cell.length_a   1.000
_cell.length_b   1.000
_cell.length_c   1.000
_cell.angle_alpha   90.00
_cell.angle_beta   90.00
_cell.angle_gamma   90.00
#
_symmetry.space_group_name_H-M   'P 1'
#
loop_
_entity.id
_entity.type
_entity.pdbx_description
1 polymer ?
#
loop_
_entity_poly.entity_id
_entity_poly.type
_entity_poly.pdbx_seq_one_letter_code
_entity_poly.pdbx_strand_id
1 'polypeptide(L)'
;MKEFRNLIILSPLVYVLHHFEEHIIFNFREWRLKYFLDNNSLSTEEVLLRLLAVMLVFIFLHSIRRNKGSAHILLYFLMTTQVVNAFFHVTFSLYFLDFSPGAITGVLLYLPINYLIFKSALCEGYLDSAREIGYIFILGSATFALFEYIGPVVMQITLLLSVIYYFLSVKFVHK
;
A
#
# COMPACT_ATOMS: atom_id res chain seq x y z
N MET A 1 9.65 14.64 -18.65
CA MET A 1 9.65 13.16 -18.58
C MET A 1 8.48 12.74 -17.69
N LYS A 2 7.71 11.75 -18.09
CA LYS A 2 6.64 11.21 -17.22
C LYS A 2 7.29 10.32 -16.16
N GLU A 3 7.46 10.87 -14.96
CA GLU A 3 8.18 10.22 -13.86
C GLU A 3 7.31 9.22 -13.11
N PHE A 4 5.99 9.47 -13.02
CA PHE A 4 5.06 8.62 -12.26
C PHE A 4 5.16 7.15 -12.68
N ARG A 5 5.11 6.87 -13.99
CA ARG A 5 5.21 5.49 -14.50
C ARG A 5 6.54 4.81 -14.14
N ASN A 6 7.63 5.55 -14.13
CA ASN A 6 8.96 5.00 -13.82
C ASN A 6 9.10 4.73 -12.32
N LEU A 7 8.52 5.60 -11.49
CA LEU A 7 8.58 5.47 -10.03
C LEU A 7 7.72 4.31 -9.51
N ILE A 8 6.51 4.10 -10.06
CA ILE A 8 5.65 3.00 -9.60
C ILE A 8 6.26 1.60 -9.83
N ILE A 9 7.17 1.47 -10.80
CA ILE A 9 7.88 0.20 -11.06
C ILE A 9 8.82 -0.16 -9.89
N LEU A 10 9.24 0.80 -9.08
CA LEU A 10 10.05 0.53 -7.88
C LEU A 10 9.24 -0.07 -6.73
N SER A 11 7.92 0.13 -6.71
CA SER A 11 7.07 -0.30 -5.59
C SER A 11 7.13 -1.81 -5.30
N PRO A 12 7.12 -2.73 -6.29
CA PRO A 12 7.29 -4.15 -6.02
C PRO A 12 8.65 -4.48 -5.42
N LEU A 13 9.72 -3.83 -5.87
CA LEU A 13 11.07 -4.06 -5.35
C LEU A 13 11.17 -3.67 -3.88
N VAL A 14 10.72 -2.45 -3.55
CA VAL A 14 10.77 -1.99 -2.15
C VAL A 14 9.83 -2.80 -1.26
N TYR A 15 8.71 -3.31 -1.79
CA TYR A 15 7.82 -4.20 -1.06
C TYR A 15 8.53 -5.52 -0.70
N VAL A 16 9.24 -6.13 -1.65
CA VAL A 16 10.00 -7.37 -1.40
C VAL A 16 11.13 -7.12 -0.39
N LEU A 17 11.85 -5.99 -0.48
CA LEU A 17 12.91 -5.64 0.48
C LEU A 17 12.36 -5.42 1.89
N HIS A 18 11.18 -4.79 2.00
CA HIS A 18 10.52 -4.61 3.29
C HIS A 18 10.09 -5.96 3.90
N HIS A 19 9.48 -6.81 3.09
CA HIS A 19 9.09 -8.15 3.52
C HIS A 19 10.31 -9.01 3.92
N PHE A 20 11.44 -8.82 3.25
CA PHE A 20 12.70 -9.47 3.64
C PHE A 20 13.18 -9.02 5.02
N GLU A 21 13.11 -7.71 5.33
CA GLU A 21 13.38 -7.22 6.68
C GLU A 21 12.46 -7.84 7.71
N GLU A 22 11.13 -7.83 7.45
CA GLU A 22 10.12 -8.30 8.39
C GLU A 22 10.24 -9.77 8.76
N HIS A 23 10.55 -10.63 7.78
CA HIS A 23 10.35 -12.06 7.92
C HIS A 23 11.61 -12.91 7.75
N ILE A 24 12.67 -12.36 7.13
CA ILE A 24 13.94 -13.10 6.92
C ILE A 24 15.01 -12.60 7.89
N ILE A 25 15.16 -11.25 8.02
CA ILE A 25 16.14 -10.70 8.97
C ILE A 25 15.58 -10.75 10.39
N PHE A 26 14.32 -10.39 10.56
CA PHE A 26 13.62 -10.37 11.83
C PHE A 26 12.41 -11.30 11.78
N ASN A 27 11.67 -11.44 12.88
CA ASN A 27 10.45 -12.23 12.95
C ASN A 27 9.27 -11.33 13.32
N PHE A 28 8.70 -10.64 12.32
CA PHE A 28 7.55 -9.77 12.50
C PHE A 28 6.34 -10.50 13.10
N ARG A 29 6.09 -11.76 12.69
CA ARG A 29 4.97 -12.52 13.23
C ARG A 29 5.10 -12.74 14.74
N GLU A 30 6.29 -13.07 15.22
CA GLU A 30 6.55 -13.24 16.65
C GLU A 30 6.36 -11.91 17.40
N TRP A 31 6.92 -10.80 16.87
CA TRP A 31 6.73 -9.47 17.44
C TRP A 31 5.25 -9.09 17.46
N ARG A 32 4.51 -9.31 16.36
CA ARG A 32 3.09 -8.99 16.26
C ARG A 32 2.25 -9.75 17.29
N LEU A 33 2.51 -11.02 17.50
CA LEU A 33 1.77 -11.87 18.47
C LEU A 33 1.99 -11.49 19.94
N LYS A 34 3.03 -10.70 20.25
CA LYS A 34 3.20 -10.15 21.61
C LYS A 34 2.13 -9.09 21.93
N TYR A 35 1.65 -8.37 20.94
CA TYR A 35 0.86 -7.15 21.14
C TYR A 35 -0.51 -7.17 20.49
N PHE A 36 -0.73 -8.03 19.50
CA PHE A 36 -1.96 -8.09 18.72
C PHE A 36 -2.52 -9.51 18.64
N LEU A 37 -3.83 -9.59 18.37
CA LEU A 37 -4.51 -10.86 18.18
C LEU A 37 -4.07 -11.54 16.87
N ASP A 38 -3.97 -12.88 16.88
CA ASP A 38 -3.75 -13.67 15.67
C ASP A 38 -5.08 -13.90 14.93
N ASN A 39 -5.44 -12.94 14.09
CA ASN A 39 -6.64 -13.00 13.25
C ASN A 39 -6.31 -13.15 11.76
N ASN A 40 -5.03 -13.34 11.42
CA ASN A 40 -4.58 -13.56 10.05
C ASN A 40 -4.29 -15.04 9.82
N SER A 41 -5.21 -15.71 9.11
CA SER A 41 -5.08 -17.13 8.76
C SER A 41 -4.12 -17.40 7.59
N LEU A 42 -3.62 -16.35 6.93
CA LEU A 42 -2.71 -16.49 5.79
C LEU A 42 -1.27 -16.68 6.27
N SER A 43 -0.53 -17.51 5.55
CA SER A 43 0.92 -17.59 5.74
C SER A 43 1.60 -16.30 5.25
N THR A 44 2.81 -16.07 5.72
CA THR A 44 3.64 -14.94 5.31
C THR A 44 3.83 -14.90 3.79
N GLU A 45 4.10 -16.06 3.19
CA GLU A 45 4.30 -16.20 1.74
C GLU A 45 3.01 -15.93 0.97
N GLU A 46 1.87 -16.35 1.49
CA GLU A 46 0.57 -16.05 0.88
C GLU A 46 0.27 -14.55 0.88
N VAL A 47 0.55 -13.85 1.96
CA VAL A 47 0.39 -12.39 2.04
C VAL A 47 1.32 -11.71 1.03
N LEU A 48 2.60 -12.08 1.02
CA LEU A 48 3.57 -11.56 0.06
C LEU A 48 3.10 -11.73 -1.38
N LEU A 49 2.78 -12.97 -1.76
CA LEU A 49 2.42 -13.28 -3.14
C LEU A 49 1.12 -12.60 -3.57
N ARG A 50 0.10 -12.55 -2.71
CA ARG A 50 -1.18 -11.91 -3.01
C ARG A 50 -1.04 -10.40 -3.19
N LEU A 51 -0.37 -9.72 -2.26
CA LEU A 51 -0.17 -8.27 -2.35
C LEU A 51 0.74 -7.89 -3.52
N LEU A 52 1.80 -8.65 -3.76
CA LEU A 52 2.68 -8.45 -4.91
C LEU A 52 1.93 -8.64 -6.24
N ALA A 53 1.11 -9.69 -6.36
CA ALA A 53 0.32 -9.94 -7.55
C ALA A 53 -0.69 -8.81 -7.82
N VAL A 54 -1.42 -8.34 -6.81
CA VAL A 54 -2.35 -7.21 -6.93
C VAL A 54 -1.62 -5.93 -7.35
N MET A 55 -0.47 -5.65 -6.74
CA MET A 55 0.36 -4.49 -7.08
C MET A 55 0.79 -4.53 -8.55
N LEU A 56 1.29 -5.67 -9.03
CA LEU A 56 1.71 -5.85 -10.42
C LEU A 56 0.53 -5.68 -11.39
N VAL A 57 -0.65 -6.21 -11.06
CA VAL A 57 -1.87 -6.03 -11.86
C VAL A 57 -2.24 -4.55 -11.95
N PHE A 58 -2.21 -3.80 -10.84
CA PHE A 58 -2.54 -2.37 -10.85
C PHE A 58 -1.50 -1.53 -11.61
N ILE A 59 -0.22 -1.85 -11.48
CA ILE A 59 0.85 -1.21 -12.27
C ILE A 59 0.65 -1.50 -13.76
N PHE A 60 0.38 -2.74 -14.13
CA PHE A 60 0.12 -3.14 -15.51
C PHE A 60 -1.11 -2.44 -16.08
N LEU A 61 -2.22 -2.43 -15.33
CA LEU A 61 -3.45 -1.74 -15.71
C LEU A 61 -3.18 -0.24 -15.95
N HIS A 62 -2.47 0.43 -15.03
CA HIS A 62 -2.13 1.84 -15.20
C HIS A 62 -1.18 2.05 -16.39
N SER A 63 -0.23 1.17 -16.62
CA SER A 63 0.71 1.27 -17.76
C SER A 63 0.01 1.24 -19.11
N ILE A 64 -1.10 0.50 -19.21
CA ILE A 64 -1.93 0.44 -20.42
C ILE A 64 -2.91 1.61 -20.51
N ARG A 65 -3.66 1.86 -19.44
CA ARG A 65 -4.82 2.78 -19.47
C ARG A 65 -4.44 4.24 -19.25
N ARG A 66 -3.45 4.53 -18.41
CA ARG A 66 -2.90 5.87 -18.12
C ARG A 66 -3.98 6.92 -17.80
N ASN A 67 -4.99 6.53 -17.04
CA ASN A 67 -6.07 7.42 -16.64
C ASN A 67 -6.10 7.61 -15.11
N LYS A 68 -6.86 8.60 -14.63
CA LYS A 68 -7.00 8.90 -13.20
C LYS A 68 -7.49 7.70 -12.41
N GLY A 69 -8.50 6.97 -12.92
CA GLY A 69 -9.06 5.81 -12.22
C GLY A 69 -8.02 4.73 -11.94
N SER A 70 -7.18 4.37 -12.94
CA SER A 70 -6.11 3.40 -12.74
C SER A 70 -4.99 3.91 -11.83
N ALA A 71 -4.70 5.22 -11.85
CA ALA A 71 -3.76 5.82 -10.91
C ALA A 71 -4.29 5.81 -9.47
N HIS A 72 -5.57 6.18 -9.27
CA HIS A 72 -6.20 6.23 -7.94
C HIS A 72 -6.19 4.88 -7.23
N ILE A 73 -6.58 3.79 -7.92
CA ILE A 73 -6.56 2.45 -7.30
C ILE A 73 -5.14 2.01 -6.93
N LEU A 74 -4.16 2.32 -7.78
CA LEU A 74 -2.75 2.02 -7.50
C LEU A 74 -2.24 2.86 -6.31
N LEU A 75 -2.48 4.18 -6.34
CA LEU A 75 -2.07 5.08 -5.25
C LEU A 75 -2.72 4.71 -3.92
N TYR A 76 -4.01 4.35 -3.94
CA TYR A 76 -4.70 3.86 -2.76
C TYR A 76 -4.07 2.55 -2.23
N PHE A 77 -3.76 1.62 -3.12
CA PHE A 77 -3.10 0.37 -2.75
C PHE A 77 -1.72 0.63 -2.12
N LEU A 78 -0.89 1.48 -2.74
CA LEU A 78 0.43 1.84 -2.21
C LEU A 78 0.35 2.61 -0.88
N MET A 79 -0.64 3.49 -0.75
CA MET A 79 -0.90 4.19 0.51
C MET A 79 -1.17 3.21 1.63
N THR A 80 -2.08 2.26 1.40
CA THR A 80 -2.50 1.28 2.40
C THR A 80 -1.36 0.32 2.77
N THR A 81 -0.70 -0.28 1.76
CA THR A 81 0.25 -1.38 1.97
C THR A 81 1.68 -0.94 2.25
N GLN A 82 2.03 0.31 1.94
CA GLN A 82 3.39 0.81 2.13
C GLN A 82 3.44 2.01 3.08
N VAL A 83 2.70 3.09 2.81
CA VAL A 83 2.80 4.31 3.61
C VAL A 83 2.21 4.11 5.01
N VAL A 84 0.97 3.62 5.09
CA VAL A 84 0.29 3.37 6.37
C VAL A 84 1.00 2.26 7.14
N ASN A 85 1.46 1.22 6.47
CA ASN A 85 2.26 0.15 7.06
C ASN A 85 3.56 0.69 7.67
N ALA A 86 4.29 1.58 6.97
CA ALA A 86 5.48 2.22 7.54
C ALA A 86 5.17 3.02 8.82
N PHE A 87 4.06 3.78 8.81
CA PHE A 87 3.61 4.48 10.01
C PHE A 87 3.22 3.52 11.14
N PHE A 88 2.60 2.40 10.82
CA PHE A 88 2.30 1.35 11.80
C PHE A 88 3.58 0.87 12.51
N HIS A 89 4.61 0.47 11.79
CA HIS A 89 5.87 0.00 12.38
C HIS A 89 6.53 1.06 13.25
N VAL A 90 6.62 2.29 12.80
CA VAL A 90 7.22 3.39 13.57
C VAL A 90 6.40 3.70 14.83
N THR A 91 5.08 3.85 14.67
CA THR A 91 4.19 4.20 15.78
C THR A 91 4.22 3.14 16.88
N PHE A 92 4.12 1.87 16.52
CA PHE A 92 4.09 0.79 17.51
C PHE A 92 5.47 0.44 18.05
N SER A 93 6.55 0.69 17.29
CA SER A 93 7.91 0.64 17.88
C SER A 93 8.06 1.65 19.02
N LEU A 94 7.54 2.86 18.84
CA LEU A 94 7.60 3.91 19.86
C LEU A 94 6.62 3.64 21.02
N TYR A 95 5.41 3.18 20.70
CA TYR A 95 4.37 2.94 21.71
C TYR A 95 4.72 1.78 22.66
N PHE A 96 5.26 0.68 22.12
CA PHE A 96 5.64 -0.48 22.92
C PHE A 96 7.09 -0.44 23.43
N LEU A 97 7.88 0.55 23.01
CA LEU A 97 9.31 0.63 23.27
C LEU A 97 10.05 -0.65 22.86
N ASP A 98 9.57 -1.29 21.82
CA ASP A 98 10.08 -2.53 21.24
C ASP A 98 10.18 -2.38 19.71
N PHE A 99 11.37 -2.68 19.15
CA PHE A 99 11.61 -2.49 17.72
C PHE A 99 10.65 -3.37 16.88
N SER A 100 9.80 -2.71 16.08
CA SER A 100 8.93 -3.41 15.14
C SER A 100 9.70 -3.75 13.85
N PRO A 101 9.88 -5.03 13.51
CA PRO A 101 10.43 -5.44 12.22
C PRO A 101 9.68 -4.77 11.06
N GLY A 102 10.42 -4.24 10.07
CA GLY A 102 9.86 -3.43 8.98
C GLY A 102 10.00 -1.92 9.16
N ALA A 103 10.34 -1.44 10.37
CA ALA A 103 10.48 -0.01 10.62
C ALA A 103 11.63 0.63 9.82
N ILE A 104 12.75 -0.06 9.60
CA ILE A 104 13.92 0.48 8.89
C ILE A 104 13.56 0.70 7.42
N THR A 105 13.13 -0.32 6.71
CA THR A 105 12.76 -0.19 5.29
C THR A 105 11.49 0.63 5.11
N GLY A 106 10.58 0.63 6.07
CA GLY A 106 9.44 1.53 6.10
C GLY A 106 9.87 2.99 6.01
N VAL A 107 10.78 3.42 6.87
CA VAL A 107 11.28 4.80 6.89
C VAL A 107 12.22 5.10 5.72
N LEU A 108 13.14 4.20 5.40
CA LEU A 108 14.20 4.46 4.43
C LEU A 108 13.79 4.20 2.98
N LEU A 109 12.80 3.35 2.73
CA LEU A 109 12.38 2.99 1.37
C LEU A 109 10.91 3.37 1.10
N TYR A 110 9.96 2.91 1.92
CA TYR A 110 8.54 3.15 1.66
C TYR A 110 8.20 4.64 1.65
N LEU A 111 8.54 5.37 2.70
CA LEU A 111 8.16 6.78 2.80
C LEU A 111 8.82 7.63 1.70
N PRO A 112 10.13 7.57 1.41
CA PRO A 112 10.74 8.40 0.38
C PRO A 112 10.24 8.05 -1.03
N ILE A 113 10.12 6.77 -1.37
CA ILE A 113 9.69 6.35 -2.71
C ILE A 113 8.23 6.72 -2.93
N ASN A 114 7.35 6.47 -1.96
CA ASN A 114 5.95 6.86 -2.09
C ASN A 114 5.76 8.38 -2.10
N TYR A 115 6.56 9.15 -1.35
CA TYR A 115 6.56 10.60 -1.48
C TYR A 115 6.83 11.05 -2.92
N LEU A 116 7.82 10.46 -3.58
CA LEU A 116 8.13 10.77 -4.98
C LEU A 116 6.99 10.34 -5.93
N ILE A 117 6.38 9.17 -5.69
CA ILE A 117 5.24 8.67 -6.47
C ILE A 117 4.04 9.63 -6.35
N PHE A 118 3.64 10.01 -5.13
CA PHE A 118 2.50 10.91 -4.91
C PHE A 118 2.77 12.31 -5.46
N LYS A 119 3.98 12.84 -5.29
CA LYS A 119 4.41 14.11 -5.89
C LYS A 119 4.32 14.07 -7.41
N SER A 120 4.80 13.01 -8.03
CA SER A 120 4.74 12.83 -9.49
C SER A 120 3.29 12.68 -9.98
N ALA A 121 2.43 11.97 -9.23
CA ALA A 121 1.00 11.86 -9.53
C ALA A 121 0.29 13.22 -9.54
N LEU A 122 0.62 14.10 -8.58
CA LEU A 122 0.13 15.49 -8.56
C LEU A 122 0.64 16.28 -9.77
N CYS A 123 1.94 16.22 -10.06
CA CYS A 123 2.56 16.96 -11.17
C CYS A 123 2.04 16.50 -12.53
N GLU A 124 1.69 15.23 -12.70
CA GLU A 124 1.17 14.67 -13.95
C GLU A 124 -0.36 14.72 -14.05
N GLY A 125 -1.06 15.28 -13.04
CA GLY A 125 -2.51 15.47 -13.03
C GLY A 125 -3.32 14.20 -12.80
N TYR A 126 -2.72 13.15 -12.24
CA TYR A 126 -3.44 11.96 -11.76
C TYR A 126 -4.16 12.23 -10.44
N LEU A 127 -3.68 13.18 -9.65
CA LEU A 127 -4.35 13.76 -8.50
C LEU A 127 -4.56 15.25 -8.75
N ASP A 128 -5.73 15.78 -8.37
CA ASP A 128 -6.08 17.18 -8.58
C ASP A 128 -5.55 18.09 -7.45
N SER A 129 -5.32 17.52 -6.27
CA SER A 129 -4.87 18.31 -5.11
C SER A 129 -4.25 17.43 -4.01
N ALA A 130 -3.51 18.07 -3.11
CA ALA A 130 -3.01 17.44 -1.89
C ALA A 130 -4.14 16.92 -0.96
N ARG A 131 -5.36 17.47 -1.09
CA ARG A 131 -6.52 16.97 -0.33
C ARG A 131 -6.88 15.54 -0.71
N GLU A 132 -6.71 15.15 -1.98
CA GLU A 132 -6.94 13.78 -2.42
C GLU A 132 -5.96 12.81 -1.77
N ILE A 133 -4.70 13.22 -1.58
CA ILE A 133 -3.72 12.42 -0.82
C ILE A 133 -4.23 12.21 0.61
N GLY A 134 -4.77 13.26 1.24
CA GLY A 134 -5.38 13.17 2.57
C GLY A 134 -6.56 12.18 2.62
N TYR A 135 -7.45 12.21 1.62
CA TYR A 135 -8.56 11.24 1.53
C TYR A 135 -8.06 9.80 1.33
N ILE A 136 -7.08 9.61 0.45
CA ILE A 136 -6.46 8.30 0.22
C ILE A 136 -5.76 7.80 1.49
N PHE A 137 -5.11 8.70 2.26
CA PHE A 137 -4.48 8.35 3.52
C PHE A 137 -5.50 7.92 4.58
N ILE A 138 -6.60 8.67 4.75
CA ILE A 138 -7.67 8.32 5.71
C ILE A 138 -8.30 6.96 5.32
N LEU A 139 -8.63 6.78 4.04
CA LEU A 139 -9.22 5.54 3.55
C LEU A 139 -8.25 4.37 3.68
N GLY A 140 -6.98 4.56 3.33
CA GLY A 140 -5.92 3.56 3.47
C GLY A 140 -5.69 3.17 4.93
N SER A 141 -5.67 4.14 5.85
CA SER A 141 -5.52 3.89 7.28
C SER A 141 -6.72 3.11 7.85
N ALA A 142 -7.94 3.47 7.45
CA ALA A 142 -9.14 2.74 7.86
C ALA A 142 -9.11 1.29 7.34
N THR A 143 -8.73 1.09 6.09
CA THR A 143 -8.61 -0.25 5.49
C THR A 143 -7.53 -1.08 6.18
N PHE A 144 -6.37 -0.50 6.46
CA PHE A 144 -5.28 -1.17 7.16
C PHE A 144 -5.71 -1.56 8.59
N ALA A 145 -6.33 -0.64 9.33
CA ALA A 145 -6.84 -0.92 10.67
C ALA A 145 -7.90 -2.04 10.66
N LEU A 146 -8.82 -2.02 9.69
CA LEU A 146 -9.80 -3.09 9.53
C LEU A 146 -9.14 -4.43 9.18
N PHE A 147 -8.10 -4.44 8.34
CA PHE A 147 -7.34 -5.64 8.03
C PHE A 147 -6.66 -6.20 9.30
N GLU A 148 -6.03 -5.34 10.10
CA GLU A 148 -5.40 -5.74 11.36
C GLU A 148 -6.41 -6.27 12.40
N TYR A 149 -7.66 -5.78 12.38
CA TYR A 149 -8.70 -6.19 13.33
C TYR A 149 -9.53 -7.39 12.84
N ILE A 150 -9.92 -7.43 11.56
CA ILE A 150 -10.84 -8.45 11.00
C ILE A 150 -10.06 -9.56 10.27
N GLY A 151 -8.93 -9.21 9.63
CA GLY A 151 -8.11 -10.14 8.86
C GLY A 151 -8.32 -10.10 7.34
N PRO A 152 -7.95 -11.19 6.62
CA PRO A 152 -7.78 -11.20 5.17
C PRO A 152 -9.03 -10.91 4.33
N VAL A 153 -10.23 -11.09 4.88
CA VAL A 153 -11.49 -10.80 4.16
C VAL A 153 -11.56 -9.33 3.74
N VAL A 154 -10.93 -8.43 4.51
CA VAL A 154 -10.87 -7.00 4.18
C VAL A 154 -10.15 -6.77 2.86
N MET A 155 -9.06 -7.50 2.58
CA MET A 155 -8.34 -7.43 1.31
C MET A 155 -9.24 -7.79 0.11
N GLN A 156 -10.05 -8.84 0.26
CA GLN A 156 -10.96 -9.30 -0.81
C GLN A 156 -12.04 -8.26 -1.11
N ILE A 157 -12.67 -7.72 -0.06
CA ILE A 157 -13.68 -6.66 -0.19
C ILE A 157 -13.06 -5.41 -0.82
N THR A 158 -11.91 -4.99 -0.35
CA THR A 158 -11.21 -3.80 -0.86
C THR A 158 -10.82 -3.96 -2.33
N LEU A 159 -10.35 -5.14 -2.72
CA LEU A 159 -10.04 -5.43 -4.13
C LEU A 159 -11.31 -5.33 -5.00
N LEU A 160 -12.42 -5.93 -4.56
CA LEU A 160 -13.70 -5.83 -5.27
C LEU A 160 -14.16 -4.37 -5.40
N LEU A 161 -14.10 -3.59 -4.33
CA LEU A 161 -14.46 -2.17 -4.35
C LEU A 161 -13.53 -1.36 -5.28
N SER A 162 -12.24 -1.66 -5.32
CA SER A 162 -11.28 -1.02 -6.23
C SER A 162 -11.61 -1.30 -7.69
N VAL A 163 -12.01 -2.54 -8.01
CA VAL A 163 -12.46 -2.90 -9.36
C VAL A 163 -13.74 -2.15 -9.74
N ILE A 164 -14.74 -2.11 -8.86
CA ILE A 164 -15.99 -1.35 -9.07
C ILE A 164 -15.68 0.13 -9.28
N TYR A 165 -14.86 0.73 -8.41
CA TYR A 165 -14.44 2.13 -8.54
C TYR A 165 -13.78 2.40 -9.90
N TYR A 166 -12.88 1.53 -10.33
CA TYR A 166 -12.21 1.67 -11.63
C TYR A 166 -13.22 1.74 -12.78
N PHE A 167 -14.16 0.80 -12.85
CA PHE A 167 -15.18 0.79 -13.91
C PHE A 167 -16.10 2.01 -13.86
N LEU A 168 -16.48 2.46 -12.68
CA LEU A 168 -17.27 3.68 -12.51
C LEU A 168 -16.48 4.91 -12.98
N SER A 169 -15.21 5.05 -12.57
CA SER A 169 -14.36 6.18 -12.96
C SER A 169 -14.16 6.27 -14.48
N VAL A 170 -13.96 5.14 -15.14
CA VAL A 170 -13.82 5.10 -16.62
C VAL A 170 -15.13 5.50 -17.31
N LYS A 171 -16.28 5.06 -16.79
CA LYS A 171 -17.60 5.37 -17.38
C LYS A 171 -17.99 6.85 -17.26
N PHE A 172 -17.63 7.49 -16.14
CA PHE A 172 -18.06 8.87 -15.86
C PHE A 172 -17.08 9.95 -16.32
N VAL A 173 -15.80 9.63 -16.50
CA VAL A 173 -14.78 10.59 -16.98
C VAL A 173 -14.79 10.72 -18.52
N HIS A 174 -15.39 9.77 -19.24
CA HIS A 174 -15.54 9.84 -20.71
C HIS A 174 -16.87 10.48 -21.17
N LYS A 175 -17.60 11.16 -20.29
CA LYS A 175 -18.70 12.07 -20.63
C LYS A 175 -18.29 13.52 -20.34
#